data_d2c0ee83c849316bd00c63501eccce55
#
_entry.id   d2c0ee83c849316bd00c63501eccce55
#
_cell.length_a   1.000
_cell.length_b   1.000
_cell.length_c   1.000
_cell.angle_alpha   90.00
_cell.angle_beta   90.00
_cell.angle_gamma   90.00
#
_symmetry.space_group_name_H-M   'P 1'
#
loop_
_entity.id
_entity.type
_entity.pdbx_description
1 polymer ?
#
loop_
_entity_poly.entity_id
_entity_poly.type
_entity_poly.pdbx_seq_one_letter_code
_entity_poly.pdbx_strand_id
1 'polypeptide(L)'
;MKKIIAFGGSTSQTSINKQLATYAAHLVADASVEVLDLNDYSLPLFSVDLEKEGIPQAAHDFYTKIGSADLLVVSLAEHNGAYSAAFKNLLDWTSRINPKNFQNKPMFLMATSPGARGGASVLEMANSRFPYQGAAIVGTFSLPNFYDHMIDGVLRPEYHAQLVECLASMA
;
A
#
# COMPACT_ATOMS: atom_id res chain seq x y z
N MET A 1 10.08 -2.54 19.57
CA MET A 1 10.09 -3.06 18.18
C MET A 1 8.96 -2.38 17.44
N LYS A 2 9.26 -1.67 16.34
CA LYS A 2 8.28 -0.93 15.53
C LYS A 2 7.36 -1.93 14.79
N LYS A 3 6.04 -1.77 14.88
CA LYS A 3 5.10 -2.62 14.14
C LYS A 3 4.85 -2.06 12.75
N ILE A 4 5.19 -2.83 11.72
CA ILE A 4 4.97 -2.49 10.33
C ILE A 4 3.81 -3.31 9.78
N ILE A 5 2.86 -2.64 9.14
CA ILE A 5 1.86 -3.27 8.29
C ILE A 5 2.20 -2.98 6.83
N ALA A 6 2.42 -4.05 6.06
CA ALA A 6 2.76 -3.96 4.65
C ALA A 6 1.68 -4.57 3.77
N PHE A 7 1.37 -3.97 2.63
CA PHE A 7 0.45 -4.56 1.65
C PHE A 7 0.63 -3.99 0.24
N GLY A 8 0.20 -4.78 -0.74
CA GLY A 8 0.04 -4.34 -2.12
C GLY A 8 -1.40 -3.92 -2.41
N GLY A 9 -1.61 -2.80 -3.09
CA GLY A 9 -2.93 -2.33 -3.50
C GLY A 9 -3.53 -3.16 -4.66
N SER A 10 -3.58 -4.49 -4.51
CA SER A 10 -4.00 -5.43 -5.56
C SER A 10 -4.56 -6.71 -4.95
N THR A 11 -5.52 -7.34 -5.63
CA THR A 11 -6.05 -8.68 -5.32
C THR A 11 -5.43 -9.78 -6.19
N SER A 12 -4.40 -9.48 -6.97
CA SER A 12 -3.65 -10.52 -7.69
C SER A 12 -2.96 -11.45 -6.70
N GLN A 13 -3.14 -12.76 -6.83
CA GLN A 13 -2.47 -13.76 -5.98
C GLN A 13 -0.94 -13.70 -6.11
N THR A 14 -0.44 -13.30 -7.28
CA THR A 14 0.98 -13.09 -7.57
C THR A 14 1.36 -11.62 -7.62
N SER A 15 0.70 -10.78 -6.81
CA SER A 15 0.86 -9.33 -6.82
C SER A 15 2.33 -8.90 -6.70
N ILE A 16 2.86 -8.28 -7.76
CA ILE A 16 4.21 -7.69 -7.76
C ILE A 16 4.32 -6.53 -6.75
N ASN A 17 3.22 -5.81 -6.52
CA ASN A 17 3.17 -4.75 -5.52
C ASN A 17 3.20 -5.29 -4.09
N LYS A 18 2.55 -6.43 -3.81
CA LYS A 18 2.67 -7.11 -2.52
C LYS A 18 4.11 -7.60 -2.29
N GLN A 19 4.77 -8.14 -3.33
CA GLN A 19 6.17 -8.55 -3.24
C GLN A 19 7.09 -7.37 -2.92
N LEU A 20 6.93 -6.23 -3.60
CA LEU A 20 7.73 -5.03 -3.34
C LEU A 20 7.48 -4.47 -1.93
N ALA A 21 6.23 -4.38 -1.49
CA ALA A 21 5.90 -3.92 -0.14
C ALA A 21 6.49 -4.83 0.94
N THR A 22 6.40 -6.14 0.75
CA THR A 22 7.00 -7.14 1.66
C THR A 22 8.51 -6.99 1.72
N TYR A 23 9.17 -6.87 0.58
CA TYR A 23 10.62 -6.68 0.52
C TYR A 23 11.07 -5.41 1.26
N ALA A 24 10.44 -4.28 0.98
CA ALA A 24 10.75 -3.01 1.62
C ALA A 24 10.53 -3.04 3.14
N ALA A 25 9.44 -3.64 3.60
CA ALA A 25 9.12 -3.74 5.03
C ALA A 25 10.19 -4.52 5.82
N HIS A 26 10.74 -5.59 5.22
CA HIS A 26 11.78 -6.39 5.87
C HIS A 26 13.17 -5.74 5.88
N LEU A 27 13.37 -4.65 5.14
CA LEU A 27 14.60 -3.85 5.22
C LEU A 27 14.63 -2.89 6.42
N VAL A 28 13.49 -2.66 7.06
CA VAL A 28 13.42 -1.78 8.24
C VAL A 28 13.92 -2.53 9.46
N ALA A 29 15.01 -2.03 10.06
CA ALA A 29 15.62 -2.64 11.26
C ALA A 29 14.68 -2.56 12.48
N ASP A 30 14.83 -3.51 13.41
CA ASP A 30 14.12 -3.58 14.70
C ASP A 30 12.59 -3.49 14.58
N ALA A 31 12.04 -4.07 13.51
CA ALA A 31 10.62 -4.08 13.24
C ALA A 31 10.00 -5.49 13.28
N SER A 32 8.73 -5.55 13.67
CA SER A 32 7.86 -6.70 13.40
C SER A 32 7.00 -6.39 12.16
N VAL A 33 7.01 -7.27 11.17
CA VAL A 33 6.30 -7.07 9.89
C VAL A 33 5.10 -7.99 9.83
N GLU A 34 3.92 -7.42 9.58
CA GLU A 34 2.71 -8.14 9.21
C GLU A 34 2.34 -7.75 7.78
N VAL A 35 2.24 -8.74 6.89
CA VAL A 35 1.87 -8.52 5.49
C VAL A 35 0.40 -8.86 5.31
N LEU A 36 -0.39 -7.88 4.84
CA LEU A 36 -1.81 -8.10 4.54
C LEU A 36 -1.99 -8.52 3.08
N ASP A 37 -2.98 -9.38 2.86
CA ASP A 37 -3.49 -9.71 1.53
C ASP A 37 -4.87 -9.07 1.35
N LEU A 38 -5.06 -8.27 0.29
CA LEU A 38 -6.37 -7.64 0.05
C LEU A 38 -7.47 -8.66 -0.29
N ASN A 39 -7.12 -9.89 -0.65
CA ASN A 39 -8.09 -10.97 -0.84
C ASN A 39 -8.82 -11.36 0.47
N ASP A 40 -8.19 -11.12 1.63
CA ASP A 40 -8.80 -11.41 2.95
C ASP A 40 -9.87 -10.36 3.32
N TYR A 41 -9.95 -9.25 2.58
CA TYR A 41 -10.86 -8.13 2.82
C TYR A 41 -11.85 -7.94 1.66
N SER A 42 -12.49 -9.04 1.25
CA SER A 42 -13.47 -8.99 0.16
C SER A 42 -14.70 -8.16 0.55
N LEU A 43 -15.06 -7.20 -0.29
CA LEU A 43 -16.12 -6.23 -0.06
C LEU A 43 -17.04 -6.14 -1.28
N PRO A 44 -18.36 -5.99 -1.08
CA PRO A 44 -19.25 -5.63 -2.16
C PRO A 44 -18.86 -4.27 -2.73
N LEU A 45 -19.17 -4.02 -3.99
CA LEU A 45 -18.93 -2.70 -4.58
C LEU A 45 -19.72 -1.64 -3.79
N PHE A 46 -19.00 -0.62 -3.33
CA PHE A 46 -19.58 0.46 -2.52
C PHE A 46 -20.72 1.17 -3.27
N SER A 47 -21.83 1.36 -2.56
CA SER A 47 -22.88 2.29 -2.93
C SER A 47 -23.52 2.88 -1.67
N VAL A 48 -24.10 4.08 -1.80
CA VAL A 48 -24.82 4.72 -0.69
C VAL A 48 -26.05 3.94 -0.25
N ASP A 49 -26.57 3.06 -1.09
CA ASP A 49 -27.71 2.21 -0.73
C ASP A 49 -27.25 1.02 0.13
N LEU A 50 -26.14 0.38 -0.22
CA LEU A 50 -25.54 -0.67 0.60
C LEU A 50 -25.02 -0.13 1.94
N GLU A 51 -24.52 1.10 1.98
CA GLU A 51 -24.09 1.71 3.24
C GLU A 51 -25.22 1.81 4.27
N LYS A 52 -26.47 1.99 3.83
CA LYS A 52 -27.66 2.00 4.74
C LYS A 52 -27.90 0.66 5.44
N GLU A 53 -27.42 -0.44 4.85
CA GLU A 53 -27.47 -1.78 5.43
C GLU A 53 -26.35 -2.01 6.47
N GLY A 54 -25.37 -1.12 6.53
CA GLY A 54 -24.23 -1.14 7.43
C GLY A 54 -22.89 -1.28 6.70
N ILE A 55 -21.82 -0.96 7.40
CA ILE A 55 -20.45 -1.11 6.87
C ILE A 55 -20.02 -2.57 7.05
N PRO A 56 -19.55 -3.26 6.00
CA PRO A 56 -19.13 -4.65 6.10
C PRO A 56 -17.98 -4.86 7.11
N GLN A 57 -18.00 -5.97 7.84
CA GLN A 57 -17.01 -6.29 8.85
C GLN A 57 -15.57 -6.28 8.30
N ALA A 58 -15.35 -6.76 7.08
CA ALA A 58 -14.03 -6.74 6.45
C ALA A 58 -13.43 -5.33 6.32
N ALA A 59 -14.26 -4.29 6.17
CA ALA A 59 -13.78 -2.90 6.17
C ALA A 59 -13.32 -2.47 7.57
N HIS A 60 -14.04 -2.86 8.63
CA HIS A 60 -13.63 -2.62 10.02
C HIS A 60 -12.36 -3.38 10.37
N ASP A 61 -12.23 -4.62 9.91
CA ASP A 61 -11.05 -5.46 10.16
C ASP A 61 -9.80 -4.83 9.53
N PHE A 62 -9.89 -4.42 8.25
CA PHE A 62 -8.78 -3.72 7.59
C PHE A 62 -8.45 -2.39 8.28
N TYR A 63 -9.46 -1.58 8.59
CA TYR A 63 -9.28 -0.31 9.29
C TYR A 63 -8.57 -0.49 10.64
N THR A 64 -8.97 -1.49 11.42
CA THR A 64 -8.34 -1.83 12.70
C THR A 64 -6.90 -2.29 12.51
N LYS A 65 -6.64 -3.12 11.50
CA LYS A 65 -5.29 -3.61 11.20
C LYS A 65 -4.34 -2.46 10.89
N ILE A 66 -4.67 -1.61 9.92
CA ILE A 66 -3.79 -0.47 9.57
C ILE A 66 -3.63 0.51 10.74
N GLY A 67 -4.67 0.67 11.57
CA GLY A 67 -4.63 1.48 12.78
C GLY A 67 -3.65 0.98 13.83
N SER A 68 -3.33 -0.31 13.85
CA SER A 68 -2.36 -0.90 14.78
C SER A 68 -0.89 -0.70 14.38
N ALA A 69 -0.62 -0.14 13.18
CA ALA A 69 0.73 0.06 12.68
C ALA A 69 1.43 1.27 13.31
N ASP A 70 2.75 1.18 13.48
CA ASP A 70 3.62 2.34 13.67
C ASP A 70 4.09 2.91 12.34
N LEU A 71 4.15 2.06 11.29
CA LEU A 71 4.48 2.43 9.92
C LEU A 71 3.67 1.58 8.94
N LEU A 72 3.07 2.22 7.96
CA LEU A 72 2.48 1.56 6.79
C LEU A 72 3.49 1.52 5.65
N VAL A 73 3.69 0.35 5.04
CA VAL A 73 4.51 0.17 3.84
C VAL A 73 3.59 -0.31 2.72
N VAL A 74 3.27 0.58 1.80
CA VAL A 74 2.22 0.37 0.81
C VAL A 74 2.79 0.47 -0.60
N SER A 75 2.53 -0.53 -1.45
CA SER A 75 2.86 -0.48 -2.86
C SER A 75 1.62 -0.63 -3.73
N LEU A 76 1.40 0.30 -4.64
CA LEU A 76 0.16 0.43 -5.40
C LEU A 76 0.28 -0.17 -6.81
N ALA A 77 -0.68 -1.00 -7.16
CA ALA A 77 -0.89 -1.42 -8.54
C ALA A 77 -1.53 -0.27 -9.34
N GLU A 78 -1.00 -0.02 -10.54
CA GLU A 78 -1.59 0.92 -11.49
C GLU A 78 -2.47 0.19 -12.48
N HIS A 79 -3.76 0.49 -12.47
CA HIS A 79 -4.74 0.02 -13.45
C HIS A 79 -5.33 1.22 -14.19
N ASN A 80 -5.03 1.34 -15.49
CA ASN A 80 -5.49 2.48 -16.31
C ASN A 80 -5.14 3.86 -15.71
N GLY A 81 -3.94 3.99 -15.15
CA GLY A 81 -3.45 5.24 -14.54
C GLY A 81 -3.98 5.54 -13.14
N ALA A 82 -4.70 4.61 -12.50
CA ALA A 82 -5.33 4.81 -11.20
C ALA A 82 -5.12 3.60 -10.27
N TYR A 83 -5.73 3.63 -9.08
CA TYR A 83 -5.77 2.49 -8.15
C TYR A 83 -6.45 1.28 -8.79
N SER A 84 -6.10 0.07 -8.34
CA SER A 84 -6.92 -1.10 -8.64
C SER A 84 -8.34 -0.90 -8.12
N ALA A 85 -9.35 -1.44 -8.82
CA ALA A 85 -10.75 -1.30 -8.40
C ALA A 85 -10.97 -1.85 -6.98
N ALA A 86 -10.33 -2.96 -6.63
CA ALA A 86 -10.44 -3.55 -5.30
C ALA A 86 -9.89 -2.62 -4.20
N PHE A 87 -8.73 -2.01 -4.42
CA PHE A 87 -8.17 -1.08 -3.45
C PHE A 87 -8.98 0.20 -3.34
N LYS A 88 -9.44 0.75 -4.49
CA LYS A 88 -10.34 1.92 -4.48
C LYS A 88 -11.63 1.63 -3.69
N ASN A 89 -12.24 0.45 -3.91
CA ASN A 89 -13.44 0.02 -3.19
C ASN A 89 -13.20 -0.11 -1.68
N LEU A 90 -12.05 -0.63 -1.29
CA LEU A 90 -11.64 -0.72 0.12
C LEU A 90 -11.50 0.67 0.76
N LEU A 91 -10.92 1.64 0.03
CA LEU A 91 -10.84 3.03 0.49
C LEU A 91 -12.23 3.67 0.63
N ASP A 92 -13.15 3.39 -0.31
CA ASP A 92 -14.51 3.91 -0.26
C ASP A 92 -15.23 3.44 1.00
N TRP A 93 -15.19 2.14 1.31
CA TRP A 93 -15.80 1.58 2.50
C TRP A 93 -15.13 2.07 3.80
N THR A 94 -13.80 2.07 3.87
CA THR A 94 -13.08 2.48 5.09
C THR A 94 -13.26 3.97 5.38
N SER A 95 -13.43 4.80 4.35
CA SER A 95 -13.70 6.23 4.52
C SER A 95 -15.07 6.51 5.16
N ARG A 96 -16.00 5.53 5.15
CA ARG A 96 -17.29 5.63 5.85
C ARG A 96 -17.14 5.37 7.35
N ILE A 97 -16.12 4.64 7.78
CA ILE A 97 -15.75 4.49 9.19
C ILE A 97 -15.15 5.80 9.71
N ASN A 98 -14.17 6.32 8.96
CA ASN A 98 -13.51 7.59 9.26
C ASN A 98 -12.95 8.20 7.96
N PRO A 99 -13.27 9.45 7.62
CA PRO A 99 -12.70 10.12 6.45
C PRO A 99 -11.16 10.16 6.43
N LYS A 100 -10.53 10.14 7.61
CA LYS A 100 -9.08 9.96 7.77
C LYS A 100 -8.76 8.47 7.97
N ASN A 101 -9.06 7.68 6.96
CA ASN A 101 -8.98 6.23 7.03
C ASN A 101 -7.55 5.69 7.25
N PHE A 102 -6.49 6.44 6.95
CA PHE A 102 -5.12 6.09 7.32
C PHE A 102 -4.70 6.53 8.73
N GLN A 103 -5.59 7.16 9.51
CA GLN A 103 -5.47 7.39 10.96
C GLN A 103 -4.20 8.13 11.40
N ASN A 104 -3.72 9.05 10.58
CA ASN A 104 -2.49 9.82 10.75
C ASN A 104 -1.21 8.96 10.87
N LYS A 105 -1.23 7.76 10.29
CA LYS A 105 -0.08 6.85 10.32
C LYS A 105 1.02 7.32 9.38
N PRO A 106 2.30 7.21 9.79
CA PRO A 106 3.42 7.29 8.86
C PRO A 106 3.26 6.25 7.75
N MET A 107 3.52 6.66 6.51
CA MET A 107 3.38 5.79 5.35
C MET A 107 4.56 5.94 4.40
N PHE A 108 5.25 4.83 4.13
CA PHE A 108 6.15 4.70 3.01
C PHE A 108 5.37 4.20 1.80
N LEU A 109 5.25 5.06 0.79
CA LEU A 109 4.35 4.84 -0.35
C LEU A 109 5.13 4.48 -1.60
N MET A 110 4.77 3.36 -2.21
CA MET A 110 5.45 2.84 -3.39
C MET A 110 4.47 2.50 -4.50
N ALA A 111 5.03 2.31 -5.69
CA ALA A 111 4.35 1.66 -6.79
C ALA A 111 5.35 0.86 -7.64
N THR A 112 4.85 -0.14 -8.34
CA THR A 112 5.58 -0.84 -9.39
C THR A 112 4.64 -1.32 -10.48
N SER A 113 5.19 -1.52 -11.65
CA SER A 113 4.50 -2.11 -12.81
C SER A 113 5.47 -2.90 -13.67
N PRO A 114 5.00 -3.77 -14.57
CA PRO A 114 5.86 -4.41 -15.58
C PRO A 114 6.51 -3.45 -16.55
N GLY A 115 5.96 -2.24 -16.71
CA GLY A 115 6.44 -1.24 -17.66
C GLY A 115 7.44 -0.24 -17.07
N ALA A 116 8.08 0.53 -17.95
CA ALA A 116 9.11 1.51 -17.62
C ALA A 116 8.65 2.68 -16.74
N ARG A 117 7.33 2.93 -16.63
CA ARG A 117 6.80 4.00 -15.79
C ARG A 117 6.68 3.63 -14.30
N GLY A 118 6.81 2.33 -13.94
CA GLY A 118 6.83 1.88 -12.54
C GLY A 118 5.61 2.26 -11.70
N GLY A 119 4.44 2.49 -12.32
CA GLY A 119 3.25 2.95 -11.60
C GLY A 119 3.28 4.44 -11.21
N ALA A 120 4.00 5.27 -11.98
CA ALA A 120 4.20 6.68 -11.65
C ALA A 120 2.89 7.47 -11.50
N SER A 121 1.88 7.19 -12.33
CA SER A 121 0.60 7.93 -12.27
C SER A 121 -0.17 7.63 -10.99
N VAL A 122 -0.27 6.37 -10.59
CA VAL A 122 -0.95 6.00 -9.34
C VAL A 122 -0.18 6.48 -8.12
N LEU A 123 1.15 6.48 -8.16
CA LEU A 123 1.99 6.97 -7.08
C LEU A 123 1.80 8.47 -6.87
N GLU A 124 1.81 9.27 -7.94
CA GLU A 124 1.55 10.70 -7.90
C GLU A 124 0.14 11.01 -7.35
N MET A 125 -0.87 10.32 -7.87
CA MET A 125 -2.25 10.44 -7.39
C MET A 125 -2.35 10.15 -5.88
N ALA A 126 -1.75 9.07 -5.41
CA ALA A 126 -1.79 8.68 -4.01
C ALA A 126 -1.01 9.66 -3.13
N ASN A 127 0.18 10.08 -3.56
CA ASN A 127 1.01 11.03 -2.83
C ASN A 127 0.31 12.38 -2.61
N SER A 128 -0.49 12.82 -3.58
CA SER A 128 -1.29 14.04 -3.45
C SER A 128 -2.59 13.82 -2.65
N ARG A 129 -3.20 12.63 -2.71
CA ARG A 129 -4.52 12.37 -2.13
C ARG A 129 -4.49 11.83 -0.69
N PHE A 130 -3.57 10.93 -0.37
CA PHE A 130 -3.56 10.22 0.92
C PHE A 130 -3.34 11.11 2.15
N PRO A 131 -2.60 12.26 2.08
CA PRO A 131 -2.54 13.19 3.20
C PRO A 131 -3.92 13.71 3.65
N TYR A 132 -4.86 13.93 2.71
CA TYR A 132 -6.25 14.31 3.05
C TYR A 132 -7.01 13.18 3.73
N GLN A 133 -6.58 11.94 3.52
CA GLN A 133 -7.14 10.74 4.15
C GLN A 133 -6.37 10.33 5.42
N GLY A 134 -5.49 11.19 5.91
CA GLY A 134 -4.75 11.00 7.16
C GLY A 134 -3.50 10.12 7.03
N ALA A 135 -2.89 10.01 5.85
CA ALA A 135 -1.56 9.42 5.73
C ALA A 135 -0.49 10.49 5.95
N ALA A 136 0.50 10.21 6.79
CA ALA A 136 1.72 11.00 6.88
C ALA A 136 2.77 10.37 5.96
N ILE A 137 2.85 10.82 4.70
CA ILE A 137 3.82 10.27 3.73
C ILE A 137 5.24 10.63 4.17
N VAL A 138 6.03 9.63 4.52
CA VAL A 138 7.41 9.78 5.00
C VAL A 138 8.46 9.47 3.93
N GLY A 139 8.06 8.95 2.79
CA GLY A 139 8.91 8.69 1.64
C GLY A 139 8.14 7.99 0.52
N THR A 140 8.68 8.07 -0.68
CA THR A 140 8.11 7.42 -1.86
C THR A 140 9.17 6.67 -2.65
N PHE A 141 8.76 5.59 -3.33
CA PHE A 141 9.64 4.83 -4.21
C PHE A 141 8.85 4.24 -5.37
N SER A 142 9.39 4.34 -6.60
CA SER A 142 8.83 3.70 -7.79
C SER A 142 9.83 2.71 -8.37
N LEU A 143 9.39 1.48 -8.61
CA LEU A 143 10.19 0.46 -9.27
C LEU A 143 9.67 0.24 -10.71
N PRO A 144 10.37 0.70 -11.74
CA PRO A 144 10.03 0.39 -13.13
C PRO A 144 10.40 -1.07 -13.48
N ASN A 145 9.79 -1.59 -14.55
CA ASN A 145 10.14 -2.89 -15.14
C ASN A 145 10.34 -3.99 -14.08
N PHE A 146 9.31 -4.24 -13.27
CA PHE A 146 9.41 -5.11 -12.09
C PHE A 146 10.15 -6.43 -12.37
N TYR A 147 9.80 -7.13 -13.44
CA TYR A 147 10.38 -8.44 -13.75
C TYR A 147 11.86 -8.41 -14.15
N ASP A 148 12.38 -7.25 -14.58
CA ASP A 148 13.80 -7.07 -14.90
C ASP A 148 14.60 -6.70 -13.64
N HIS A 149 13.95 -6.14 -12.61
CA HIS A 149 14.62 -5.57 -11.44
C HIS A 149 14.36 -6.29 -10.12
N MET A 150 13.31 -7.13 -10.06
CA MET A 150 13.04 -8.03 -8.92
C MET A 150 13.22 -9.47 -9.39
N ILE A 151 14.38 -10.05 -9.11
CA ILE A 151 14.75 -11.41 -9.55
C ILE A 151 14.78 -12.32 -8.32
N ASP A 152 14.04 -13.41 -8.36
CA ASP A 152 13.96 -14.40 -7.26
C ASP A 152 13.69 -13.76 -5.89
N GLY A 153 12.85 -12.71 -5.87
CA GLY A 153 12.48 -12.00 -4.65
C GLY A 153 13.52 -11.00 -4.14
N VAL A 154 14.56 -10.71 -4.92
CA VAL A 154 15.63 -9.77 -4.57
C VAL A 154 15.71 -8.64 -5.60
N LEU A 155 15.79 -7.40 -5.14
CA LEU A 155 16.02 -6.25 -6.00
C LEU A 155 17.44 -6.26 -6.54
N ARG A 156 17.62 -5.82 -7.79
CA ARG A 156 18.96 -5.53 -8.32
C ARG A 156 19.67 -4.50 -7.43
N PRO A 157 21.03 -4.59 -7.32
CA PRO A 157 21.80 -3.79 -6.37
C PRO A 157 21.53 -2.28 -6.44
N GLU A 158 21.36 -1.73 -7.64
CA GLU A 158 21.08 -0.30 -7.85
C GLU A 158 19.73 0.13 -7.26
N TYR A 159 18.66 -0.67 -7.44
CA TYR A 159 17.34 -0.38 -6.87
C TYR A 159 17.26 -0.71 -5.39
N HIS A 160 17.99 -1.74 -4.95
CA HIS A 160 18.12 -2.03 -3.52
C HIS A 160 18.76 -0.85 -2.78
N ALA A 161 19.88 -0.32 -3.30
CA ALA A 161 20.55 0.83 -2.69
C ALA A 161 19.66 2.06 -2.64
N GLN A 162 18.94 2.38 -3.74
CA GLN A 162 17.98 3.49 -3.76
C GLN A 162 16.85 3.31 -2.71
N LEU A 163 16.29 2.09 -2.61
CA LEU A 163 15.24 1.80 -1.64
C LEU A 163 15.75 1.95 -0.21
N VAL A 164 16.94 1.43 0.10
CA VAL A 164 17.57 1.58 1.42
C VAL A 164 17.80 3.06 1.75
N GLU A 165 18.28 3.85 0.82
CA GLU A 165 18.45 5.30 1.01
C GLU A 165 17.12 6.00 1.31
N CYS A 166 16.04 5.67 0.55
CA CYS A 166 14.70 6.20 0.82
C CYS A 166 14.19 5.80 2.22
N LEU A 167 14.42 4.56 2.64
CA LEU A 167 14.01 4.10 3.97
C LEU A 167 14.83 4.75 5.10
N ALA A 168 16.14 4.97 4.88
CA ALA A 168 17.01 5.63 5.86
C ALA A 168 16.62 7.10 6.10
N SER A 169 16.08 7.78 5.09
CA SER A 169 15.62 9.17 5.21
C SER A 169 14.35 9.35 6.06
N MET A 170 13.70 8.24 6.48
CA MET A 170 12.49 8.26 7.32
C MET A 170 12.80 8.26 8.83
N ALA A 171 14.07 8.16 9.21
CA ALA A 171 14.51 8.05 10.61
C ALA A 171 14.48 9.41 11.36
#